data_66e71eb8debbfb2f29785a2a3444bc5e
#
_entry.id   66e71eb8debbfb2f29785a2a3444bc5e
#
_cell.length_a   1.000
_cell.length_b   1.000
_cell.length_c   1.000
_cell.angle_alpha   90.00
_cell.angle_beta   90.00
_cell.angle_gamma   90.00
#
_symmetry.space_group_name_H-M   'P 1'
#
loop_
_entity.id
_entity.type
_entity.pdbx_description
1 polymer ?
#
loop_
_entity_poly.entity_id
_entity_poly.type
_entity_poly.pdbx_seq_one_letter_code
_entity_poly.pdbx_strand_id
1 'polypeptide(L)'
;AVLVVDDSIGMTEEDDRILTRIKEKNIPYVIVFNKMDLITDASVNTRQESHSLQVSAKNGYHIQALKELIASQLPKELTEKKIVGDLIAPLDFVVLVVPIDSAAPKGRLILPQQQTIRDILDAGAVSIVVKDTELKDTLDKLAVKPKLVITDSQAFGKVSKEVPRDIPLTSFSILFARYK
;
A
#
# COMPACT_ATOMS: atom_id res chain seq x y z
N ALA A 1 7.59 -5.36 12.96
CA ALA A 1 7.72 -6.82 13.13
C ALA A 1 6.55 -7.38 13.93
N VAL A 2 6.21 -8.65 13.73
CA VAL A 2 5.24 -9.38 14.58
C VAL A 2 5.96 -10.62 15.13
N LEU A 3 6.16 -10.66 16.44
CA LEU A 3 6.71 -11.82 17.15
C LEU A 3 5.53 -12.65 17.67
N VAL A 4 5.41 -13.89 17.17
CA VAL A 4 4.33 -14.81 17.58
C VAL A 4 4.89 -15.82 18.56
N VAL A 5 4.32 -15.85 19.76
CA VAL A 5 4.69 -16.72 20.86
C VAL A 5 3.55 -17.69 21.14
N ASP A 6 3.88 -18.93 21.50
CA ASP A 6 2.89 -19.90 22.00
C ASP A 6 2.55 -19.57 23.44
N ASP A 7 1.33 -19.09 23.70
CA ASP A 7 0.92 -18.65 25.05
C ASP A 7 0.87 -19.80 26.07
N SER A 8 0.71 -21.05 25.62
CA SER A 8 0.72 -22.24 26.47
C SER A 8 2.13 -22.57 27.04
N ILE A 9 3.19 -22.06 26.39
CA ILE A 9 4.59 -22.24 26.79
C ILE A 9 5.14 -20.95 27.40
N GLY A 10 4.68 -19.80 26.91
CA GLY A 10 5.19 -18.48 27.24
C GLY A 10 6.45 -18.11 26.47
N MET A 11 7.05 -16.94 26.80
CA MET A 11 8.30 -16.48 26.20
C MET A 11 9.46 -17.43 26.48
N THR A 12 10.19 -17.77 25.43
CA THR A 12 11.41 -18.59 25.51
C THR A 12 12.65 -17.71 25.41
N GLU A 13 13.83 -18.24 25.76
CA GLU A 13 15.10 -17.51 25.56
C GLU A 13 15.33 -17.11 24.10
N GLU A 14 14.84 -17.91 23.15
CA GLU A 14 15.00 -17.59 21.74
C GLU A 14 14.08 -16.42 21.32
N ASP A 15 12.85 -16.37 21.84
CA ASP A 15 11.94 -15.24 21.64
C ASP A 15 12.55 -13.94 22.20
N ASP A 16 13.17 -14.01 23.38
CA ASP A 16 13.84 -12.86 23.99
C ASP A 16 15.05 -12.37 23.16
N ARG A 17 15.81 -13.29 22.58
CA ARG A 17 16.91 -12.95 21.66
C ARG A 17 16.41 -12.26 20.40
N ILE A 18 15.30 -12.77 19.81
CA ILE A 18 14.68 -12.16 18.65
C ILE A 18 14.14 -10.77 18.99
N LEU A 19 13.45 -10.63 20.11
CA LEU A 19 12.91 -9.36 20.58
C LEU A 19 14.02 -8.32 20.82
N THR A 20 15.13 -8.73 21.41
CA THR A 20 16.31 -7.88 21.62
C THR A 20 16.84 -7.34 20.29
N ARG A 21 16.99 -8.19 19.27
CA ARG A 21 17.44 -7.77 17.94
C ARG A 21 16.46 -6.80 17.26
N ILE A 22 15.15 -7.00 17.43
CA ILE A 22 14.12 -6.10 16.92
C ILE A 22 14.26 -4.72 17.58
N LYS A 23 14.43 -4.68 18.89
CA LYS A 23 14.63 -3.44 19.68
C LYS A 23 15.92 -2.71 19.31
N GLU A 24 17.03 -3.41 19.17
CA GLU A 24 18.34 -2.84 18.76
C GLU A 24 18.26 -2.16 17.38
N LYS A 25 17.43 -2.68 16.48
CA LYS A 25 17.22 -2.11 15.15
C LYS A 25 16.13 -1.03 15.10
N ASN A 26 15.54 -0.67 16.22
CA ASN A 26 14.40 0.28 16.29
C ASN A 26 13.24 -0.08 15.34
N ILE A 27 12.98 -1.36 15.16
CA ILE A 27 11.87 -1.81 14.32
C ILE A 27 10.58 -1.78 15.14
N PRO A 28 9.51 -1.10 14.68
CA PRO A 28 8.19 -1.21 15.33
C PRO A 28 7.74 -2.66 15.41
N TYR A 29 7.23 -3.08 16.56
CA TYR A 29 6.88 -4.48 16.77
C TYR A 29 5.60 -4.66 17.58
N VAL A 30 5.00 -5.85 17.42
CA VAL A 30 3.90 -6.38 18.23
C VAL A 30 4.28 -7.79 18.69
N ILE A 31 4.04 -8.10 19.95
CA ILE A 31 4.15 -9.46 20.50
C ILE A 31 2.76 -10.08 20.52
N VAL A 32 2.60 -11.23 19.90
CA VAL A 32 1.32 -11.95 19.79
C VAL A 32 1.41 -13.26 20.54
N PHE A 33 0.71 -13.36 21.65
CA PHE A 33 0.57 -14.60 22.41
C PHE A 33 -0.61 -15.40 21.79
N ASN A 34 -0.28 -16.38 20.96
CA ASN A 34 -1.26 -17.21 20.26
C ASN A 34 -1.58 -18.48 21.05
N LYS A 35 -2.68 -19.15 20.68
CA LYS A 35 -3.23 -20.38 21.29
C LYS A 35 -3.87 -20.14 22.67
N MET A 36 -4.45 -18.98 22.89
CA MET A 36 -5.19 -18.69 24.12
C MET A 36 -6.33 -19.72 24.38
N ASP A 37 -6.81 -20.40 23.34
CA ASP A 37 -7.81 -21.48 23.46
C ASP A 37 -7.32 -22.72 24.22
N LEU A 38 -6.02 -22.85 24.45
CA LEU A 38 -5.43 -23.94 25.23
C LEU A 38 -5.21 -23.59 26.70
N ILE A 39 -5.41 -22.34 27.10
CA ILE A 39 -5.21 -21.88 28.46
C ILE A 39 -6.51 -22.01 29.23
N THR A 40 -6.54 -22.90 30.23
CA THR A 40 -7.73 -23.20 31.05
C THR A 40 -7.76 -22.43 32.36
N ASP A 41 -6.68 -21.79 32.77
CA ASP A 41 -6.59 -21.13 34.08
C ASP A 41 -6.86 -19.63 33.99
N ALA A 42 -7.88 -19.15 34.71
CA ALA A 42 -8.29 -17.75 34.78
C ALA A 42 -7.26 -16.86 35.55
N SER A 43 -6.17 -17.43 36.03
CA SER A 43 -5.08 -16.73 36.73
C SER A 43 -3.99 -16.19 35.80
N VAL A 44 -4.13 -16.33 34.49
CA VAL A 44 -3.18 -15.81 33.54
C VAL A 44 -3.25 -14.27 33.58
N ASN A 45 -2.28 -13.67 34.23
CA ASN A 45 -2.02 -12.24 34.20
C ASN A 45 -2.23 -11.74 32.78
N THR A 46 -3.21 -10.88 32.59
CA THR A 46 -3.34 -10.05 31.41
C THR A 46 -2.03 -9.29 31.25
N ARG A 47 -1.12 -9.85 30.45
CA ARG A 47 0.13 -9.18 30.06
C ARG A 47 -0.24 -8.06 29.10
N GLN A 48 -0.81 -7.01 29.65
CA GLN A 48 -1.09 -5.76 28.92
C GLN A 48 0.18 -4.90 28.91
N GLU A 49 1.16 -5.36 28.14
CA GLU A 49 2.17 -4.43 27.66
C GLU A 49 1.58 -3.69 26.43
N SER A 50 1.92 -2.44 26.27
CA SER A 50 1.38 -1.55 25.22
C SER A 50 1.54 -2.07 23.78
N HIS A 51 2.34 -3.11 23.57
CA HIS A 51 2.67 -3.72 22.28
C HIS A 51 2.43 -5.23 22.26
N SER A 52 1.62 -5.77 23.17
CA SER A 52 1.31 -7.20 23.22
C SER A 52 -0.18 -7.47 23.20
N LEU A 53 -0.58 -8.61 22.61
CA LEU A 53 -1.95 -9.05 22.54
C LEU A 53 -2.07 -10.57 22.59
N GLN A 54 -3.01 -11.08 23.39
CA GLN A 54 -3.38 -12.49 23.42
C GLN A 54 -4.45 -12.78 22.36
N VAL A 55 -4.22 -13.81 21.56
CA VAL A 55 -5.11 -14.21 20.46
C VAL A 55 -5.28 -15.73 20.41
N SER A 56 -6.31 -16.17 19.70
CA SER A 56 -6.41 -17.54 19.22
C SER A 56 -6.72 -17.52 17.73
N ALA A 57 -5.74 -17.93 16.94
CA ALA A 57 -5.92 -18.08 15.49
C ALA A 57 -6.93 -19.20 15.15
N LYS A 58 -7.10 -20.19 16.05
CA LYS A 58 -8.00 -21.32 15.85
C LYS A 58 -9.48 -20.92 15.88
N ASN A 59 -9.86 -20.08 16.83
CA ASN A 59 -11.27 -19.67 17.01
C ASN A 59 -11.54 -18.21 16.63
N GLY A 60 -10.51 -17.47 16.15
CA GLY A 60 -10.63 -16.08 15.71
C GLY A 60 -10.60 -15.04 16.84
N TYR A 61 -10.36 -15.47 18.10
CA TYR A 61 -10.35 -14.55 19.23
C TYR A 61 -9.28 -13.48 19.09
N HIS A 62 -9.67 -12.22 19.24
CA HIS A 62 -8.85 -11.01 19.14
C HIS A 62 -8.10 -10.80 17.80
N ILE A 63 -8.43 -11.54 16.73
CA ILE A 63 -7.75 -11.39 15.44
C ILE A 63 -8.02 -10.01 14.82
N GLN A 64 -9.22 -9.44 14.98
CA GLN A 64 -9.51 -8.09 14.50
C GLN A 64 -8.72 -7.04 15.29
N ALA A 65 -8.65 -7.15 16.61
CA ALA A 65 -7.86 -6.27 17.46
C ALA A 65 -6.36 -6.34 17.13
N LEU A 66 -5.85 -7.54 16.78
CA LEU A 66 -4.48 -7.71 16.31
C LEU A 66 -4.21 -6.92 15.01
N LYS A 67 -5.12 -6.96 14.04
CA LYS A 67 -4.98 -6.18 12.80
C LYS A 67 -4.93 -4.68 13.06
N GLU A 68 -5.76 -4.19 13.97
CA GLU A 68 -5.79 -2.78 14.38
C GLU A 68 -4.50 -2.39 15.11
N LEU A 69 -4.01 -3.26 16.01
CA LEU A 69 -2.75 -3.04 16.71
C LEU A 69 -1.55 -2.99 15.75
N ILE A 70 -1.48 -3.91 14.78
CA ILE A 70 -0.45 -3.89 13.74
C ILE A 70 -0.53 -2.59 12.92
N ALA A 71 -1.72 -2.18 12.51
CA ALA A 71 -1.93 -0.95 11.75
C ALA A 71 -1.48 0.30 12.53
N SER A 72 -1.71 0.33 13.85
CA SER A 72 -1.29 1.43 14.72
C SER A 72 0.23 1.56 14.87
N GLN A 73 0.99 0.48 14.63
CA GLN A 73 2.46 0.47 14.69
C GLN A 73 3.13 0.94 13.41
N LEU A 74 2.36 1.18 12.34
CA LEU A 74 2.94 1.71 11.10
C LEU A 74 3.47 3.13 11.35
N PRO A 75 4.74 3.41 10.98
CA PRO A 75 5.27 4.77 11.08
C PRO A 75 4.39 5.74 10.28
N LYS A 76 4.03 6.87 10.88
CA LYS A 76 3.23 7.91 10.22
C LYS A 76 3.85 8.39 8.90
N GLU A 77 5.16 8.37 8.80
CA GLU A 77 5.90 8.72 7.60
C GLU A 77 5.58 7.82 6.39
N LEU A 78 5.20 6.55 6.62
CA LEU A 78 4.78 5.65 5.54
C LEU A 78 3.36 5.96 5.02
N THR A 79 2.54 6.63 5.82
CA THR A 79 1.18 7.04 5.42
C THR A 79 1.16 8.38 4.69
N GLU A 80 2.26 9.15 4.73
CA GLU A 80 2.36 10.46 4.06
C GLU A 80 3.04 10.42 2.69
N LYS A 81 3.73 9.34 2.35
CA LYS A 81 4.36 9.21 1.03
C LYS A 81 3.29 9.08 -0.05
N LYS A 82 3.25 10.06 -0.94
CA LYS A 82 2.33 10.10 -2.07
C LYS A 82 3.04 9.71 -3.36
N ILE A 83 2.41 8.91 -4.20
CA ILE A 83 2.96 8.49 -5.50
C ILE A 83 2.92 9.69 -6.45
N VAL A 84 1.76 10.34 -6.52
CA VAL A 84 1.46 11.47 -7.40
C VAL A 84 0.60 12.54 -6.72
N GLY A 85 -0.05 12.22 -5.61
CA GLY A 85 -1.03 13.07 -4.95
C GLY A 85 -0.48 14.42 -4.46
N ASP A 86 0.84 14.58 -4.31
CA ASP A 86 1.51 15.85 -4.00
C ASP A 86 1.82 16.71 -5.24
N LEU A 87 1.64 16.17 -6.45
CA LEU A 87 1.84 16.86 -7.73
C LEU A 87 0.54 17.39 -8.34
N ILE A 88 -0.60 17.07 -7.74
CA ILE A 88 -1.94 17.35 -8.24
C ILE A 88 -2.80 18.00 -7.16
N ALA A 89 -3.84 18.69 -7.57
CA ALA A 89 -4.82 19.33 -6.69
C ALA A 89 -6.20 18.67 -6.84
N PRO A 90 -7.12 18.88 -5.89
CA PRO A 90 -8.51 18.44 -6.05
C PRO A 90 -9.12 18.94 -7.36
N LEU A 91 -9.88 18.05 -8.03
CA LEU A 91 -10.50 18.27 -9.35
C LEU A 91 -9.55 18.37 -10.54
N ASP A 92 -8.24 18.23 -10.36
CA ASP A 92 -7.33 18.05 -11.49
C ASP A 92 -7.63 16.75 -12.25
N PHE A 93 -7.53 16.79 -13.57
CA PHE A 93 -7.70 15.62 -14.43
C PHE A 93 -6.34 14.97 -14.68
N VAL A 94 -6.22 13.68 -14.36
CA VAL A 94 -5.01 12.88 -14.60
C VAL A 94 -5.37 11.74 -15.56
N VAL A 95 -4.67 11.65 -16.68
CA VAL A 95 -4.88 10.57 -17.67
C VAL A 95 -3.84 9.48 -17.46
N LEU A 96 -4.29 8.26 -17.20
CA LEU A 96 -3.46 7.07 -17.10
C LEU A 96 -3.58 6.26 -18.39
N VAL A 97 -2.47 6.10 -19.08
CA VAL A 97 -2.39 5.33 -20.33
C VAL A 97 -1.86 3.93 -20.00
N VAL A 98 -2.74 2.95 -20.09
CA VAL A 98 -2.46 1.56 -19.73
C VAL A 98 -2.49 0.69 -20.99
N PRO A 99 -1.34 0.21 -21.46
CA PRO A 99 -1.32 -0.75 -22.56
C PRO A 99 -2.01 -2.04 -22.14
N ILE A 100 -2.92 -2.52 -22.96
CA ILE A 100 -3.54 -3.83 -22.78
C ILE A 100 -2.91 -4.78 -23.82
N ASP A 101 -1.86 -5.45 -23.41
CA ASP A 101 -1.22 -6.46 -24.24
C ASP A 101 -1.71 -7.89 -23.91
N SER A 102 -1.32 -8.85 -24.74
CA SER A 102 -1.68 -10.26 -24.56
C SER A 102 -0.99 -10.91 -23.35
N ALA A 103 0.07 -10.30 -22.82
CA ALA A 103 0.83 -10.77 -21.66
C ALA A 103 0.26 -10.26 -20.33
N ALA A 104 -0.58 -9.21 -20.38
CA ALA A 104 -1.24 -8.71 -19.17
C ALA A 104 -2.30 -9.71 -18.68
N PRO A 105 -2.39 -9.96 -17.36
CA PRO A 105 -3.44 -10.82 -16.81
C PRO A 105 -4.82 -10.27 -17.17
N LYS A 106 -5.64 -11.07 -17.85
CA LYS A 106 -7.00 -10.67 -18.24
C LYS A 106 -7.80 -10.18 -17.02
N GLY A 107 -8.42 -9.01 -17.15
CA GLY A 107 -9.32 -8.45 -16.15
C GLY A 107 -8.64 -7.79 -14.94
N ARG A 108 -7.32 -7.54 -14.97
CA ARG A 108 -6.62 -6.88 -13.85
C ARG A 108 -5.70 -5.76 -14.33
N LEU A 109 -5.76 -4.64 -13.64
CA LEU A 109 -4.68 -3.66 -13.63
C LEU A 109 -3.55 -4.17 -12.73
N ILE A 110 -2.29 -3.90 -13.08
CA ILE A 110 -1.14 -4.24 -12.22
C ILE A 110 -1.10 -3.33 -10.99
N LEU A 111 -0.44 -3.79 -9.94
CA LEU A 111 -0.42 -3.09 -8.65
C LEU A 111 0.03 -1.62 -8.74
N PRO A 112 1.09 -1.24 -9.47
CA PRO A 112 1.45 0.17 -9.62
C PRO A 112 0.34 1.05 -10.19
N GLN A 113 -0.41 0.54 -11.17
CA GLN A 113 -1.53 1.27 -11.77
C GLN A 113 -2.67 1.47 -10.77
N GLN A 114 -3.05 0.40 -10.04
CA GLN A 114 -4.08 0.46 -9.00
C GLN A 114 -3.71 1.43 -7.86
N GLN A 115 -2.46 1.38 -7.39
CA GLN A 115 -1.99 2.27 -6.33
C GLN A 115 -1.96 3.73 -6.78
N THR A 116 -1.55 4.01 -8.02
CA THR A 116 -1.57 5.37 -8.58
C THR A 116 -2.99 5.90 -8.70
N ILE A 117 -3.94 5.08 -9.20
CA ILE A 117 -5.36 5.47 -9.26
C ILE A 117 -5.88 5.82 -7.86
N ARG A 118 -5.57 4.98 -6.87
CA ARG A 118 -6.00 5.21 -5.50
C ARG A 118 -5.42 6.51 -4.94
N ASP A 119 -4.14 6.79 -5.16
CA ASP A 119 -3.48 8.00 -4.69
C ASP A 119 -4.07 9.27 -5.35
N ILE A 120 -4.44 9.20 -6.64
CA ILE A 120 -5.15 10.29 -7.34
C ILE A 120 -6.52 10.57 -6.69
N LEU A 121 -7.27 9.51 -6.39
CA LEU A 121 -8.60 9.65 -5.76
C LEU A 121 -8.49 10.17 -4.32
N ASP A 122 -7.50 9.72 -3.56
CA ASP A 122 -7.25 10.21 -2.21
C ASP A 122 -6.82 11.70 -2.18
N ALA A 123 -6.22 12.19 -3.28
CA ALA A 123 -5.93 13.61 -3.48
C ALA A 123 -7.16 14.44 -3.93
N GLY A 124 -8.33 13.81 -4.12
CA GLY A 124 -9.55 14.47 -4.61
C GLY A 124 -9.52 14.80 -6.10
N ALA A 125 -8.56 14.26 -6.86
CA ALA A 125 -8.43 14.47 -8.30
C ALA A 125 -9.20 13.42 -9.10
N VAL A 126 -9.35 13.64 -10.42
CA VAL A 126 -10.09 12.78 -11.34
C VAL A 126 -9.11 11.91 -12.11
N SER A 127 -9.31 10.60 -12.04
CA SER A 127 -8.51 9.62 -12.80
C SER A 127 -9.26 9.17 -14.05
N ILE A 128 -8.65 9.35 -15.23
CA ILE A 128 -9.14 8.88 -16.52
C ILE A 128 -8.19 7.80 -17.01
N VAL A 129 -8.68 6.57 -17.11
CA VAL A 129 -7.87 5.42 -17.54
C VAL A 129 -8.23 5.06 -18.97
N VAL A 130 -7.23 5.05 -19.85
CA VAL A 130 -7.40 4.78 -21.28
C VAL A 130 -6.33 3.80 -21.78
N LYS A 131 -6.61 3.15 -22.90
CA LYS A 131 -5.59 2.39 -23.63
C LYS A 131 -4.67 3.35 -24.41
N ASP A 132 -3.51 2.86 -24.74
CA ASP A 132 -2.54 3.60 -25.55
C ASP A 132 -3.08 3.93 -26.98
N THR A 133 -4.02 3.14 -27.49
CA THR A 133 -4.68 3.38 -28.79
C THR A 133 -5.81 4.41 -28.73
N GLU A 134 -6.27 4.76 -27.53
CA GLU A 134 -7.43 5.65 -27.31
C GLU A 134 -7.00 7.03 -26.78
N LEU A 135 -5.71 7.23 -26.52
CA LEU A 135 -5.19 8.42 -25.87
C LEU A 135 -5.52 9.71 -26.65
N LYS A 136 -5.18 9.73 -27.96
CA LYS A 136 -5.38 10.91 -28.79
C LYS A 136 -6.85 11.34 -28.84
N ASP A 137 -7.74 10.38 -29.14
CA ASP A 137 -9.19 10.66 -29.21
C ASP A 137 -9.74 11.11 -27.85
N THR A 138 -9.19 10.59 -26.75
CA THR A 138 -9.58 11.02 -25.41
C THR A 138 -9.14 12.44 -25.13
N LEU A 139 -7.89 12.80 -25.41
CA LEU A 139 -7.39 14.16 -25.22
C LEU A 139 -8.17 15.19 -26.06
N ASP A 140 -8.51 14.84 -27.30
CA ASP A 140 -9.28 15.70 -28.20
C ASP A 140 -10.75 15.93 -27.73
N LYS A 141 -11.31 14.96 -26.97
CA LYS A 141 -12.68 15.04 -26.44
C LYS A 141 -12.77 15.65 -25.03
N LEU A 142 -11.66 15.78 -24.32
CA LEU A 142 -11.66 16.38 -23.01
C LEU A 142 -11.87 17.89 -23.11
N ALA A 143 -12.90 18.40 -22.46
CA ALA A 143 -13.19 19.83 -22.37
C ALA A 143 -12.16 20.59 -21.50
N VAL A 144 -11.42 19.85 -20.67
CA VAL A 144 -10.43 20.40 -19.74
C VAL A 144 -9.09 19.74 -19.99
N LYS A 145 -8.03 20.57 -20.08
CA LYS A 145 -6.67 20.09 -20.24
C LYS A 145 -6.22 19.28 -19.02
N PRO A 146 -5.72 18.04 -19.23
CA PRO A 146 -5.20 17.25 -18.13
C PRO A 146 -4.00 17.91 -17.45
N LYS A 147 -3.94 17.79 -16.14
CA LYS A 147 -2.80 18.24 -15.32
C LYS A 147 -1.56 17.38 -15.56
N LEU A 148 -1.76 16.09 -15.82
CA LEU A 148 -0.69 15.11 -15.96
C LEU A 148 -1.17 13.92 -16.79
N VAL A 149 -0.27 13.36 -17.61
CA VAL A 149 -0.41 12.06 -18.26
C VAL A 149 0.61 11.10 -17.66
N ILE A 150 0.17 9.90 -17.31
CA ILE A 150 1.00 8.83 -16.72
C ILE A 150 0.89 7.59 -17.60
N THR A 151 2.02 6.97 -17.96
CA THR A 151 2.03 5.78 -18.81
C THR A 151 3.01 4.73 -18.34
N ASP A 152 2.95 3.53 -18.88
CA ASP A 152 3.99 2.52 -18.70
C ASP A 152 5.26 2.89 -19.48
N SER A 153 6.41 2.49 -18.94
CA SER A 153 7.70 2.76 -19.57
C SER A 153 7.81 2.18 -20.98
N GLN A 154 7.15 1.04 -21.24
CA GLN A 154 7.13 0.41 -22.56
C GLN A 154 6.36 1.22 -23.60
N ALA A 155 5.29 1.90 -23.21
CA ALA A 155 4.47 2.73 -24.08
C ALA A 155 4.98 4.17 -24.18
N PHE A 156 5.95 4.59 -23.36
CA PHE A 156 6.38 5.96 -23.22
C PHE A 156 6.79 6.60 -24.57
N GLY A 157 7.55 5.88 -25.38
CA GLY A 157 8.01 6.38 -26.71
C GLY A 157 6.86 6.63 -27.70
N LYS A 158 5.76 5.89 -27.63
CA LYS A 158 4.54 6.10 -28.42
C LYS A 158 3.73 7.26 -27.85
N VAL A 159 3.43 7.21 -26.56
CA VAL A 159 2.59 8.17 -25.85
C VAL A 159 3.21 9.60 -25.91
N SER A 160 4.52 9.72 -25.82
CA SER A 160 5.22 11.01 -25.89
C SER A 160 5.07 11.75 -27.22
N LYS A 161 4.69 11.04 -28.30
CA LYS A 161 4.43 11.65 -29.61
C LYS A 161 2.99 12.14 -29.75
N GLU A 162 2.08 11.63 -28.94
CA GLU A 162 0.65 11.93 -28.97
C GLU A 162 0.26 12.99 -27.94
N VAL A 163 1.00 13.08 -26.81
CA VAL A 163 0.74 14.05 -25.76
C VAL A 163 1.26 15.43 -26.19
N PRO A 164 0.44 16.48 -26.17
CA PRO A 164 0.88 17.86 -26.40
C PRO A 164 2.02 18.26 -25.45
N ARG A 165 2.99 19.04 -25.94
CA ARG A 165 4.20 19.44 -25.17
C ARG A 165 3.91 20.25 -23.92
N ASP A 166 2.78 20.86 -23.84
CA ASP A 166 2.31 21.68 -22.74
C ASP A 166 1.56 20.88 -21.66
N ILE A 167 1.43 19.56 -21.85
CA ILE A 167 0.91 18.61 -20.85
C ILE A 167 2.09 17.80 -20.28
N PRO A 168 2.35 17.86 -18.97
CA PRO A 168 3.37 17.03 -18.36
C PRO A 168 3.11 15.54 -18.58
N LEU A 169 4.18 14.79 -18.90
CA LEU A 169 4.15 13.35 -19.10
C LEU A 169 5.17 12.68 -18.19
N THR A 170 4.76 11.59 -17.52
CA THR A 170 5.64 10.76 -16.71
C THR A 170 5.29 9.28 -16.87
N SER A 171 6.04 8.39 -16.20
CA SER A 171 5.73 6.97 -16.15
C SER A 171 5.48 6.47 -14.74
N PHE A 172 4.74 5.37 -14.61
CA PHE A 172 4.55 4.70 -13.33
C PHE A 172 5.88 4.37 -12.65
N SER A 173 6.88 3.90 -13.39
CA SER A 173 8.19 3.57 -12.85
C SER A 173 8.93 4.79 -12.27
N ILE A 174 8.83 5.97 -12.91
CA ILE A 174 9.42 7.22 -12.40
C ILE A 174 8.73 7.64 -11.10
N LEU A 175 7.39 7.61 -11.06
CA LEU A 175 6.63 7.93 -9.86
C LEU A 175 6.96 6.98 -8.69
N PHE A 176 7.07 5.67 -8.96
CA PHE A 176 7.45 4.69 -7.94
C PHE A 176 8.91 4.79 -7.50
N ALA A 177 9.83 5.19 -8.39
CA ALA A 177 11.21 5.49 -8.00
C ALA A 177 11.29 6.70 -7.06
N ARG A 178 10.43 7.69 -7.26
CA ARG A 178 10.28 8.86 -6.38
C ARG A 178 9.63 8.51 -5.04
N TYR A 179 8.72 7.54 -5.02
CA TYR A 179 8.02 7.06 -3.82
C TYR A 179 8.91 6.27 -2.87
N LYS A 180 9.97 5.63 -3.35
CA LYS A 180 10.94 4.87 -2.54
C LYS A 180 11.84 5.79 -1.72
#